data_b2909efd2c6af5219c3a4705fdd02999
#
_entry.id   b2909efd2c6af5219c3a4705fdd02999
#
_cell.length_a   1.000
_cell.length_b   1.000
_cell.length_c   1.000
_cell.angle_alpha   90.00
_cell.angle_beta   90.00
_cell.angle_gamma   90.00
#
_symmetry.space_group_name_H-M   'P 1'
#
loop_
_entity.id
_entity.type
_entity.pdbx_description
1 polymer ?
#
loop_
_entity_poly.entity_id
_entity_poly.type
_entity_poly.pdbx_seq_one_letter_code
_entity_poly.pdbx_strand_id
1 'polypeptide(L)'
;MKQHFDALIQNYRDTPNVFCENVAIAERNGEATFYRLGADPAEHGYPEWLSQLSSLKKERMESLWDKYEANEQFKTFYLEHRIEETIRCITFRDLLHRHNIKSVDLLQIDTEGYELEILSTIDFRLCPIRFVNYECVLLHEHKKSTEQLMRNNGYVLLDHGQDTFCYRASDRRLTTRCSELLWASR
;
A
#
# COMPACT_ATOMS: atom_id res chain seq x y z
N MET A 1 16.00 -1.09 4.82
CA MET A 1 15.48 -1.18 3.41
C MET A 1 16.42 -1.93 2.47
N LYS A 2 17.73 -1.68 2.44
CA LYS A 2 18.62 -2.36 1.48
C LYS A 2 18.54 -3.89 1.55
N GLN A 3 18.57 -4.48 2.73
CA GLN A 3 18.51 -5.94 2.92
C GLN A 3 17.21 -6.55 2.35
N HIS A 4 16.05 -5.91 2.59
CA HIS A 4 14.77 -6.39 2.04
C HIS A 4 14.73 -6.28 0.52
N PHE A 5 15.30 -5.21 -0.04
CA PHE A 5 15.39 -5.06 -1.49
C PHE A 5 16.34 -6.09 -2.11
N ASP A 6 17.50 -6.35 -1.50
CA ASP A 6 18.44 -7.37 -1.95
C ASP A 6 17.78 -8.76 -1.93
N ALA A 7 16.99 -9.08 -0.90
CA ALA A 7 16.19 -10.30 -0.81
C ALA A 7 15.12 -10.36 -1.91
N LEU A 8 14.42 -9.25 -2.17
CA LEU A 8 13.43 -9.16 -3.25
C LEU A 8 14.07 -9.47 -4.62
N ILE A 9 15.19 -8.83 -4.93
CA ILE A 9 15.92 -9.09 -6.16
C ILE A 9 16.33 -10.58 -6.27
N GLN A 10 16.82 -11.16 -5.18
CA GLN A 10 17.20 -12.57 -5.14
C GLN A 10 16.01 -13.50 -5.40
N ASN A 11 14.86 -13.22 -4.81
CA ASN A 11 13.66 -14.03 -4.95
C ASN A 11 13.10 -14.01 -6.38
N TYR A 12 13.21 -12.90 -7.08
CA TYR A 12 12.64 -12.71 -8.42
C TYR A 12 13.68 -12.77 -9.55
N ARG A 13 14.98 -13.05 -9.26
CA ARG A 13 16.05 -13.00 -10.25
C ARG A 13 15.80 -13.85 -11.49
N ASP A 14 15.15 -15.02 -11.31
CA ASP A 14 14.88 -15.99 -12.37
C ASP A 14 13.43 -15.91 -12.89
N THR A 15 12.66 -14.90 -12.44
CA THR A 15 11.26 -14.69 -12.82
C THR A 15 11.21 -13.68 -13.98
N PRO A 16 10.82 -14.10 -15.20
CA PRO A 16 10.74 -13.18 -16.33
C PRO A 16 9.68 -12.12 -16.13
N ASN A 17 9.94 -10.92 -16.67
CA ASN A 17 9.02 -9.78 -16.66
C ASN A 17 8.70 -9.21 -15.27
N VAL A 18 9.52 -9.49 -14.26
CA VAL A 18 9.48 -8.83 -12.96
C VAL A 18 10.54 -7.75 -12.88
N PHE A 19 10.14 -6.52 -12.57
CA PHE A 19 11.02 -5.37 -12.44
C PHE A 19 10.91 -4.83 -11.01
N CYS A 20 11.98 -4.92 -10.25
CA CYS A 20 12.03 -4.45 -8.88
C CYS A 20 12.64 -3.04 -8.83
N GLU A 21 12.01 -2.14 -8.09
CA GLU A 21 12.46 -0.77 -7.91
C GLU A 21 12.68 -0.47 -6.43
N ASN A 22 13.84 0.08 -6.07
CA ASN A 22 14.12 0.52 -4.69
C ASN A 22 13.74 1.98 -4.52
N VAL A 23 12.45 2.26 -4.60
CA VAL A 23 11.88 3.60 -4.47
C VAL A 23 10.53 3.52 -3.75
N ALA A 24 10.14 4.60 -3.11
CA ALA A 24 8.75 4.77 -2.66
C ALA A 24 7.94 5.54 -3.71
N ILE A 25 6.68 5.19 -3.86
CA ILE A 25 5.74 5.99 -4.63
C ILE A 25 5.22 7.11 -3.74
N ALA A 26 5.37 8.35 -4.18
CA ALA A 26 4.98 9.55 -3.45
C ALA A 26 4.37 10.61 -4.38
N GLU A 27 3.90 11.71 -3.80
CA GLU A 27 3.29 12.82 -4.54
C GLU A 27 4.27 13.52 -5.48
N ARG A 28 5.56 13.44 -5.19
CA ARG A 28 6.63 14.09 -5.96
C ARG A 28 7.91 13.27 -5.98
N ASN A 29 8.71 13.51 -7.01
CA ASN A 29 10.06 12.97 -7.08
C ASN A 29 10.96 13.64 -6.04
N GLY A 30 11.94 12.90 -5.55
CA GLY A 30 12.93 13.41 -4.60
C GLY A 30 13.27 12.41 -3.53
N GLU A 31 13.36 12.88 -2.32
CA GLU A 31 13.64 12.08 -1.14
C GLU A 31 12.62 12.38 -0.04
N ALA A 32 12.36 11.40 0.79
CA ALA A 32 11.50 11.54 1.96
C ALA A 32 12.06 10.74 3.14
N THR A 33 11.66 11.12 4.34
CA THR A 33 11.93 10.35 5.55
C THR A 33 11.00 9.14 5.60
N PHE A 34 11.57 8.00 5.86
CA PHE A 34 10.87 6.73 5.99
C PHE A 34 11.07 6.18 7.39
N TYR A 35 9.99 5.77 8.02
CA TYR A 35 9.94 5.31 9.40
C TYR A 35 9.79 3.81 9.42
N ARG A 36 10.62 3.10 10.17
CA ARG A 36 10.56 1.66 10.36
C ARG A 36 11.12 1.22 11.70
N LEU A 37 10.82 0.00 12.08
CA LEU A 37 11.50 -0.65 13.20
C LEU A 37 12.90 -1.11 12.77
N GLY A 38 13.90 -0.85 13.60
CA GLY A 38 15.30 -1.19 13.34
C GLY A 38 15.79 -2.44 14.07
N ALA A 39 15.08 -2.87 15.13
CA ALA A 39 15.37 -4.11 15.85
C ALA A 39 14.51 -5.26 15.31
N ASP A 40 14.97 -6.49 15.53
CA ASP A 40 14.14 -7.68 15.30
C ASP A 40 13.13 -7.82 16.45
N PRO A 41 11.82 -7.70 16.19
CA PRO A 41 10.80 -7.80 17.23
C PRO A 41 10.82 -9.15 17.95
N ALA A 42 11.15 -10.24 17.24
CA ALA A 42 11.14 -11.59 17.78
C ALA A 42 12.19 -11.77 18.90
N GLU A 43 13.35 -11.11 18.80
CA GLU A 43 14.38 -11.11 19.86
C GLU A 43 13.91 -10.43 21.15
N HIS A 44 12.85 -9.61 21.06
CA HIS A 44 12.26 -8.88 22.19
C HIS A 44 10.89 -9.44 22.62
N GLY A 45 10.51 -10.62 22.10
CA GLY A 45 9.25 -11.28 22.47
C GLY A 45 7.99 -10.73 21.75
N TYR A 46 8.18 -9.96 20.71
CA TYR A 46 7.11 -9.45 19.86
C TYR A 46 6.96 -10.25 18.56
N PRO A 47 5.78 -10.22 17.91
CA PRO A 47 5.57 -10.91 16.65
C PRO A 47 6.53 -10.45 15.54
N GLU A 48 7.08 -11.39 14.77
CA GLU A 48 8.05 -11.13 13.70
C GLU A 48 7.51 -10.18 12.62
N TRP A 49 6.20 -10.25 12.31
CA TRP A 49 5.58 -9.40 11.28
C TRP A 49 5.70 -7.90 11.56
N LEU A 50 5.94 -7.49 12.82
CA LEU A 50 6.19 -6.08 13.17
C LEU A 50 7.44 -5.50 12.47
N SER A 51 8.39 -6.35 12.07
CA SER A 51 9.56 -5.95 11.29
C SER A 51 9.21 -5.44 9.88
N GLN A 52 8.04 -5.80 9.37
CA GLN A 52 7.54 -5.40 8.05
C GLN A 52 6.87 -4.03 8.08
N LEU A 53 6.45 -3.58 9.26
CA LEU A 53 5.80 -2.29 9.41
C LEU A 53 6.75 -1.14 9.11
N SER A 54 6.37 -0.35 8.12
CA SER A 54 7.13 0.81 7.70
C SER A 54 6.26 1.76 6.90
N SER A 55 6.45 3.06 7.07
CA SER A 55 5.62 4.07 6.39
C SER A 55 6.38 5.35 6.11
N LEU A 56 5.91 6.12 5.12
CA LEU A 56 6.29 7.52 4.93
C LEU A 56 5.64 8.46 5.96
N LYS A 57 4.67 7.96 6.72
CA LYS A 57 3.96 8.75 7.74
C LYS A 57 4.32 8.28 9.14
N LYS A 58 4.96 9.15 9.89
CA LYS A 58 5.32 8.91 11.29
C LYS A 58 4.09 8.60 12.15
N GLU A 59 3.02 9.37 11.96
CA GLU A 59 1.78 9.27 12.70
C GLU A 59 1.10 7.90 12.50
N ARG A 60 1.27 7.29 11.33
CA ARG A 60 0.74 5.96 11.05
C ARG A 60 1.47 4.88 11.82
N MET A 61 2.77 5.00 11.93
CA MET A 61 3.56 4.11 12.77
C MET A 61 3.21 4.26 14.25
N GLU A 62 2.87 5.47 14.68
CA GLU A 62 2.45 5.76 16.04
C GLU A 62 1.01 5.29 16.34
N SER A 63 0.11 5.26 15.37
CA SER A 63 -1.27 4.79 15.55
C SER A 63 -1.42 3.26 15.69
N LEU A 64 -0.36 2.50 15.45
CA LEU A 64 -0.37 1.05 15.67
C LEU A 64 -0.57 0.67 17.14
N TRP A 65 -0.20 1.55 18.07
CA TRP A 65 -0.41 1.32 19.51
C TRP A 65 -1.90 1.16 19.86
N ASP A 66 -2.75 1.97 19.25
CA ASP A 66 -4.18 1.98 19.57
C ASP A 66 -4.90 0.71 19.06
N LYS A 67 -4.35 0.08 18.03
CA LYS A 67 -4.95 -1.10 17.37
C LYS A 67 -4.62 -2.41 18.07
N TYR A 68 -3.42 -2.53 18.64
CA TYR A 68 -2.91 -3.83 19.11
C TYR A 68 -2.94 -3.95 20.64
N GLU A 69 -3.84 -3.21 21.35
CA GLU A 69 -3.84 -3.13 22.81
C GLU A 69 -2.40 -2.95 23.34
N ALA A 70 -1.62 -2.19 22.59
CA ALA A 70 -0.20 -2.08 22.78
C ALA A 70 0.03 -1.47 24.14
N ASN A 71 0.49 -2.32 25.04
CA ASN A 71 0.92 -1.86 26.33
C ASN A 71 2.04 -0.83 26.15
N GLU A 72 2.26 0.01 27.12
CA GLU A 72 3.32 1.02 27.15
C GLU A 72 4.72 0.40 26.86
N GLN A 73 4.89 -0.91 27.05
CA GLN A 73 6.12 -1.63 26.76
C GLN A 73 6.41 -1.70 25.25
N PHE A 74 5.42 -2.02 24.40
CA PHE A 74 5.62 -2.04 22.95
C PHE A 74 5.89 -0.64 22.41
N LYS A 75 5.16 0.35 22.89
CA LYS A 75 5.39 1.75 22.53
C LYS A 75 6.82 2.19 22.87
N THR A 76 7.27 1.89 24.07
CA THR A 76 8.64 2.18 24.50
C THR A 76 9.65 1.46 23.60
N PHE A 77 9.47 0.15 23.39
CA PHE A 77 10.31 -0.64 22.49
C PHE A 77 10.42 -0.02 21.08
N TYR A 78 9.28 0.32 20.47
CA TYR A 78 9.30 0.96 19.16
C TYR A 78 10.02 2.31 19.17
N LEU A 79 9.71 3.19 20.11
CA LEU A 79 10.33 4.51 20.19
C LEU A 79 11.85 4.44 20.37
N GLU A 80 12.34 3.44 21.10
CA GLU A 80 13.76 3.19 21.30
C GLU A 80 14.46 2.61 20.08
N HIS A 81 13.74 1.82 19.27
CA HIS A 81 14.30 1.10 18.11
C HIS A 81 13.84 1.62 16.75
N ARG A 82 13.06 2.70 16.73
CA ARG A 82 12.63 3.33 15.48
C ARG A 82 13.85 3.90 14.75
N ILE A 83 13.90 3.60 13.45
CA ILE A 83 14.88 4.17 12.52
C ILE A 83 14.16 5.12 11.56
N GLU A 84 14.76 6.27 11.36
CA GLU A 84 14.41 7.25 10.32
C GLU A 84 15.50 7.19 9.25
N GLU A 85 15.13 6.82 8.03
CA GLU A 85 16.07 6.79 6.92
C GLU A 85 15.54 7.59 5.73
N THR A 86 16.46 8.20 4.99
CA THR A 86 16.10 8.90 3.74
C THR A 86 15.97 7.89 2.63
N ILE A 87 14.82 7.90 1.94
CA ILE A 87 14.57 7.03 0.80
C ILE A 87 14.24 7.85 -0.44
N ARG A 88 14.57 7.29 -1.60
CA ARG A 88 14.22 7.87 -2.89
C ARG A 88 12.73 7.70 -3.17
N CYS A 89 12.09 8.78 -3.62
CA CYS A 89 10.69 8.81 -4.01
C CYS A 89 10.54 9.13 -5.50
N ILE A 90 9.54 8.51 -6.13
CA ILE A 90 9.10 8.85 -7.49
C ILE A 90 7.58 8.92 -7.53
N THR A 91 7.05 9.66 -8.51
CA THR A 91 5.60 9.66 -8.74
C THR A 91 5.17 8.37 -9.44
N PHE A 92 3.91 7.98 -9.24
CA PHE A 92 3.33 6.84 -9.97
C PHE A 92 3.43 7.05 -11.49
N ARG A 93 3.19 8.26 -11.99
CA ARG A 93 3.34 8.61 -13.40
C ARG A 93 4.76 8.34 -13.90
N ASP A 94 5.78 8.73 -13.15
CA ASP A 94 7.16 8.55 -13.58
C ASP A 94 7.60 7.09 -13.51
N LEU A 95 7.05 6.30 -12.59
CA LEU A 95 7.22 4.85 -12.59
C LEU A 95 6.67 4.23 -13.88
N LEU A 96 5.45 4.58 -14.28
CA LEU A 96 4.84 4.09 -15.52
C LEU A 96 5.63 4.52 -16.75
N HIS A 97 6.10 5.77 -16.78
CA HIS A 97 6.90 6.30 -17.87
C HIS A 97 8.24 5.57 -17.98
N ARG A 98 8.93 5.33 -16.87
CA ARG A 98 10.21 4.63 -16.81
C ARG A 98 10.14 3.24 -17.42
N HIS A 99 9.06 2.52 -17.18
CA HIS A 99 8.83 1.16 -17.69
C HIS A 99 7.97 1.13 -18.96
N ASN A 100 7.67 2.29 -19.56
CA ASN A 100 6.84 2.40 -20.76
C ASN A 100 5.45 1.74 -20.62
N ILE A 101 4.87 1.76 -19.41
CA ILE A 101 3.57 1.17 -19.11
C ILE A 101 2.47 2.13 -19.56
N LYS A 102 1.54 1.65 -20.38
CA LYS A 102 0.41 2.43 -20.91
C LYS A 102 -0.93 2.08 -20.26
N SER A 103 -1.03 0.91 -19.64
CA SER A 103 -2.20 0.45 -18.91
C SER A 103 -1.77 -0.51 -17.82
N VAL A 104 -2.61 -0.63 -16.79
CA VAL A 104 -2.35 -1.52 -15.64
C VAL A 104 -3.55 -2.44 -15.48
N ASP A 105 -3.33 -3.74 -15.46
CA ASP A 105 -4.40 -4.70 -15.18
C ASP A 105 -4.76 -4.69 -13.70
N LEU A 106 -3.77 -4.77 -12.81
CA LEU A 106 -3.96 -4.71 -11.36
C LEU A 106 -2.92 -3.76 -10.74
N LEU A 107 -3.40 -2.81 -9.97
CA LEU A 107 -2.61 -1.99 -9.06
C LEU A 107 -2.86 -2.49 -7.64
N GLN A 108 -1.85 -3.12 -7.03
CA GLN A 108 -1.85 -3.50 -5.63
C GLN A 108 -1.10 -2.44 -4.83
N ILE A 109 -1.71 -1.93 -3.75
CA ILE A 109 -1.10 -0.95 -2.84
C ILE A 109 -1.23 -1.47 -1.42
N ASP A 110 -0.11 -1.57 -0.75
CA ASP A 110 0.02 -1.96 0.65
C ASP A 110 1.22 -1.18 1.20
N THR A 111 0.93 -0.04 1.82
CA THR A 111 1.92 0.97 2.19
C THR A 111 1.75 1.49 3.61
N GLU A 112 1.03 0.69 4.42
CA GLU A 112 0.86 0.95 5.84
C GLU A 112 0.32 2.37 6.13
N GLY A 113 -0.80 2.69 5.44
CA GLY A 113 -1.55 3.93 5.63
C GLY A 113 -1.15 5.11 4.72
N TYR A 114 -0.40 4.87 3.62
CA TYR A 114 -0.07 5.90 2.62
C TYR A 114 -0.85 5.72 1.31
N GLU A 115 -1.89 4.88 1.29
CA GLU A 115 -2.66 4.49 0.10
C GLU A 115 -3.41 5.68 -0.50
N LEU A 116 -4.05 6.52 0.34
CA LEU A 116 -4.80 7.70 -0.12
C LEU A 116 -3.88 8.67 -0.86
N GLU A 117 -2.70 8.92 -0.34
CA GLU A 117 -1.71 9.82 -0.94
C GLU A 117 -1.31 9.32 -2.32
N ILE A 118 -1.00 8.02 -2.45
CA ILE A 118 -0.66 7.41 -3.74
C ILE A 118 -1.85 7.54 -4.70
N LEU A 119 -3.03 7.08 -4.29
CA LEU A 119 -4.24 7.08 -5.14
C LEU A 119 -4.64 8.49 -5.58
N SER A 120 -4.44 9.49 -4.72
CA SER A 120 -4.74 10.90 -5.02
C SER A 120 -3.85 11.50 -6.12
N THR A 121 -2.66 10.92 -6.34
CA THR A 121 -1.74 11.38 -7.40
C THR A 121 -2.03 10.79 -8.77
N ILE A 122 -2.89 9.76 -8.84
CA ILE A 122 -3.15 9.02 -10.07
C ILE A 122 -4.17 9.75 -10.94
N ASP A 123 -3.79 10.13 -12.15
CA ASP A 123 -4.77 10.51 -13.17
C ASP A 123 -5.30 9.24 -13.88
N PHE A 124 -6.41 8.73 -13.38
CA PHE A 124 -7.06 7.52 -13.88
C PHE A 124 -7.60 7.65 -15.32
N ARG A 125 -7.58 8.85 -15.91
CA ARG A 125 -7.97 9.08 -17.31
C ARG A 125 -6.78 8.89 -18.23
N LEU A 126 -5.57 9.22 -17.78
CA LEU A 126 -4.34 9.10 -18.56
C LEU A 126 -3.76 7.70 -18.53
N CYS A 127 -3.93 6.97 -17.42
CA CYS A 127 -3.53 5.58 -17.30
C CYS A 127 -4.75 4.72 -16.97
N PRO A 128 -5.27 3.91 -17.92
CA PRO A 128 -6.33 2.96 -17.64
C PRO A 128 -5.84 1.89 -16.66
N ILE A 129 -6.41 1.87 -15.45
CA ILE A 129 -6.19 0.82 -14.46
C ILE A 129 -7.48 0.01 -14.37
N ARG A 130 -7.40 -1.30 -14.60
CA ARG A 130 -8.57 -2.17 -14.62
C ARG A 130 -9.03 -2.52 -13.22
N PHE A 131 -8.10 -2.96 -12.37
CA PHE A 131 -8.32 -3.32 -10.97
C PHE A 131 -7.41 -2.52 -10.06
N VAL A 132 -7.93 -2.15 -8.89
CA VAL A 132 -7.12 -1.60 -7.80
C VAL A 132 -7.46 -2.39 -6.54
N ASN A 133 -6.45 -2.88 -5.84
CA ASN A 133 -6.59 -3.43 -4.50
C ASN A 133 -5.71 -2.62 -3.56
N TYR A 134 -6.26 -2.16 -2.45
CA TYR A 134 -5.50 -1.41 -1.47
C TYR A 134 -5.85 -1.82 -0.05
N GLU A 135 -4.85 -1.82 0.83
CA GLU A 135 -5.07 -2.02 2.25
C GLU A 135 -5.89 -0.84 2.81
N CYS A 136 -6.92 -1.13 3.62
CA CYS A 136 -7.78 -0.09 4.17
C CYS A 136 -7.80 -0.03 5.71
N VAL A 137 -7.08 -0.93 6.36
CA VAL A 137 -7.10 -1.04 7.83
C VAL A 137 -6.46 0.18 8.49
N LEU A 138 -5.35 0.68 7.96
CA LEU A 138 -4.63 1.82 8.52
C LEU A 138 -5.08 3.17 7.95
N LEU A 139 -6.11 3.20 7.12
CA LEU A 139 -6.65 4.46 6.59
C LEU A 139 -7.46 5.24 7.62
N HIS A 140 -8.01 4.59 8.65
CA HIS A 140 -8.81 5.21 9.70
C HIS A 140 -9.83 6.23 9.18
N GLU A 141 -9.71 7.50 9.56
CA GLU A 141 -10.56 8.61 9.11
C GLU A 141 -10.49 8.86 7.60
N HIS A 142 -9.40 8.43 6.93
CA HIS A 142 -9.22 8.58 5.48
C HIS A 142 -9.93 7.49 4.65
N LYS A 143 -10.44 6.41 5.27
CA LYS A 143 -11.12 5.32 4.54
C LYS A 143 -12.25 5.86 3.66
N LYS A 144 -13.13 6.70 4.21
CA LYS A 144 -14.27 7.27 3.46
C LYS A 144 -13.83 8.16 2.30
N SER A 145 -12.79 8.98 2.48
CA SER A 145 -12.28 9.84 1.42
C SER A 145 -11.61 9.02 0.32
N THR A 146 -10.90 7.95 0.67
CA THR A 146 -10.31 7.00 -0.30
C THR A 146 -11.39 6.29 -1.10
N GLU A 147 -12.44 5.78 -0.46
CA GLU A 147 -13.58 5.18 -1.15
C GLU A 147 -14.27 6.17 -2.09
N GLN A 148 -14.49 7.42 -1.63
CA GLN A 148 -15.10 8.45 -2.46
C GLN A 148 -14.23 8.81 -3.67
N LEU A 149 -12.91 8.89 -3.48
CA LEU A 149 -11.96 9.09 -4.58
C LEU A 149 -12.12 8.01 -5.64
N MET A 150 -12.16 6.74 -5.24
CA MET A 150 -12.29 5.62 -6.17
C MET A 150 -13.65 5.64 -6.89
N ARG A 151 -14.75 5.89 -6.17
CA ARG A 151 -16.09 6.02 -6.79
C ARG A 151 -16.14 7.15 -7.81
N ASN A 152 -15.57 8.32 -7.49
CA ASN A 152 -15.51 9.48 -8.39
C ASN A 152 -14.71 9.18 -9.67
N ASN A 153 -13.77 8.22 -9.60
CA ASN A 153 -13.00 7.75 -10.74
C ASN A 153 -13.64 6.55 -11.47
N GLY A 154 -14.90 6.23 -11.16
CA GLY A 154 -15.70 5.23 -11.87
C GLY A 154 -15.44 3.79 -11.46
N TYR A 155 -15.02 3.56 -10.21
CA TYR A 155 -14.83 2.22 -9.66
C TYR A 155 -16.01 1.78 -8.79
N VAL A 156 -16.31 0.50 -8.85
CA VAL A 156 -17.13 -0.22 -7.88
C VAL A 156 -16.18 -0.82 -6.85
N LEU A 157 -16.55 -0.73 -5.58
CA LEU A 157 -15.74 -1.16 -4.45
C LEU A 157 -16.34 -2.40 -3.81
N LEU A 158 -15.51 -3.37 -3.48
CA LEU A 158 -15.83 -4.56 -2.71
C LEU A 158 -14.92 -4.58 -1.47
N ASP A 159 -15.53 -4.46 -0.30
CA ASP A 159 -14.81 -4.61 0.97
C ASP A 159 -14.44 -6.07 1.18
N HIS A 160 -13.18 -6.36 1.45
CA HIS A 160 -12.64 -7.69 1.68
C HIS A 160 -11.82 -7.74 2.98
N GLY A 161 -12.40 -7.28 4.05
CA GLY A 161 -11.77 -7.29 5.38
C GLY A 161 -10.69 -6.24 5.55
N GLN A 162 -9.43 -6.62 5.37
CA GLN A 162 -8.30 -5.69 5.49
C GLN A 162 -8.09 -4.86 4.23
N ASP A 163 -8.58 -5.34 3.10
CA ASP A 163 -8.41 -4.72 1.79
C ASP A 163 -9.74 -4.22 1.21
N THR A 164 -9.63 -3.28 0.28
CA THR A 164 -10.71 -2.86 -0.60
C THR A 164 -10.32 -3.16 -2.04
N PHE A 165 -11.06 -4.08 -2.67
CA PHE A 165 -10.90 -4.40 -4.08
C PHE A 165 -11.81 -3.51 -4.93
N CYS A 166 -11.26 -2.91 -5.97
CA CYS A 166 -11.95 -1.99 -6.87
C CYS A 166 -11.86 -2.46 -8.33
N TYR A 167 -12.97 -2.37 -9.06
CA TYR A 167 -12.99 -2.65 -10.50
C TYR A 167 -13.75 -1.57 -11.25
N ARG A 168 -13.42 -1.35 -12.53
CA ARG A 168 -14.11 -0.35 -13.37
C ARG A 168 -15.59 -0.70 -13.54
N ALA A 169 -16.49 0.23 -13.22
CA ALA A 169 -17.93 0.07 -13.41
C ALA A 169 -18.31 -0.17 -14.88
N SER A 170 -17.46 0.26 -15.82
CA SER A 170 -17.62 0.01 -17.25
C SER A 170 -17.28 -1.43 -17.69
N ASP A 171 -16.66 -2.23 -16.84
CA ASP A 171 -16.39 -3.64 -17.11
C ASP A 171 -17.65 -4.49 -16.89
N ARG A 172 -18.49 -4.54 -17.93
CA ARG A 172 -19.80 -5.21 -17.90
C ARG A 172 -19.73 -6.69 -17.49
N ARG A 173 -18.63 -7.40 -17.80
CA ARG A 173 -18.48 -8.82 -17.46
C ARG A 173 -18.37 -9.03 -15.96
N LEU A 174 -17.67 -8.11 -15.27
CA LEU A 174 -17.50 -8.17 -13.83
C LEU A 174 -18.74 -7.66 -13.10
N THR A 175 -19.37 -6.59 -13.59
CA THR A 175 -20.57 -6.04 -12.97
C THR A 175 -21.68 -7.09 -12.89
N THR A 176 -21.88 -7.89 -13.95
CA THR A 176 -22.87 -8.97 -13.96
C THR A 176 -22.50 -10.11 -13.01
N ARG A 177 -21.23 -10.57 -13.04
CA ARG A 177 -20.79 -11.67 -12.16
C ARG A 177 -20.76 -11.29 -10.67
N CYS A 178 -20.32 -10.09 -10.34
CA CYS A 178 -20.31 -9.63 -8.95
C CYS A 178 -21.72 -9.44 -8.40
N SER A 179 -22.68 -8.96 -9.21
CA SER A 179 -24.08 -8.91 -8.79
C SER A 179 -24.66 -10.30 -8.52
N GLU A 180 -24.33 -11.31 -9.32
CA GLU A 180 -24.77 -12.71 -9.12
C GLU A 180 -24.18 -13.29 -7.81
N LEU A 181 -22.90 -13.05 -7.53
CA LEU A 181 -22.25 -13.54 -6.30
C LEU A 181 -22.79 -12.85 -5.03
N LEU A 182 -23.09 -11.56 -5.09
CA LEU A 182 -23.70 -10.81 -3.98
C LEU A 182 -25.15 -11.24 -3.72
N TRP A 183 -25.86 -11.77 -4.71
CA TRP A 183 -27.21 -12.34 -4.53
C TRP A 183 -27.18 -13.78 -3.97
N ALA A 184 -26.13 -14.56 -4.28
CA ALA A 184 -25.98 -15.92 -3.80
C ALA A 184 -25.50 -16.02 -2.34
N SER A 185 -25.04 -14.93 -1.73
CA SER A 185 -24.56 -14.84 -0.35
C SER A 185 -25.56 -14.24 0.64
N ARG A 186 -26.80 -14.02 0.23
CA ARG A 186 -27.96 -13.63 1.07
C ARG A 186 -28.88 -14.82 1.23
#